data_44cee6001fa07c38d5cf4d02fb3bba77
#
_entry.id   44cee6001fa07c38d5cf4d02fb3bba77
#
_cell.length_a   1.000
_cell.length_b   1.000
_cell.length_c   1.000
_cell.angle_alpha   90.00
_cell.angle_beta   90.00
_cell.angle_gamma   90.00
#
_symmetry.space_group_name_H-M   'P 1'
#
loop_
_entity.id
_entity.type
_entity.pdbx_description
1 polymer ?
#
loop_
_entity_poly.entity_id
_entity_poly.type
_entity_poly.pdbx_seq_one_letter_code
_entity_poly.pdbx_strand_id
1 'polypeptide(L)'
;MKKYIILTLTLIFIGILFCGCGKKQETPSDLDIIKQRGYLIVGVKTDSPPFGYYNKKKVLVGVDIEIANEIANYIFNNDSPGNIKYVSVTPQNRIYKLNSKEVDILVSTMSINEKRKLIMNFSVPYFAANQKIMIKKTSKISGLQYFNKYGKLAVVLGTTGEKTSKFTVPNANIIGAKTYTEAFNLLKTGQVDAILGDDCILQGLNDKNYRIVNRAYSREYYAVATRKTNNSKELLNAVNVTITSILDNKKINLIKKRYLLY
;
A
#
# COMPACT_ATOMS: atom_id res chain seq x y z
N MET A 1 51.04 -33.80 46.93
CA MET A 1 50.04 -32.73 47.15
C MET A 1 50.19 -31.52 46.18
N LYS A 2 51.35 -30.90 46.02
CA LYS A 2 51.56 -29.74 45.12
C LYS A 2 51.17 -29.99 43.64
N LYS A 3 51.39 -31.20 43.07
CA LYS A 3 51.02 -31.55 41.67
C LYS A 3 49.51 -31.60 41.42
N TYR A 4 48.70 -32.02 42.38
CA TYR A 4 47.24 -32.08 42.25
C TYR A 4 46.59 -30.72 42.41
N ILE A 5 47.19 -29.82 43.20
CA ILE A 5 46.69 -28.44 43.36
C ILE A 5 46.89 -27.65 42.05
N ILE A 6 48.01 -27.86 41.36
CA ILE A 6 48.25 -27.18 40.05
C ILE A 6 47.30 -27.71 38.97
N LEU A 7 46.99 -29.02 38.97
CA LEU A 7 46.09 -29.63 38.01
C LEU A 7 44.63 -29.17 38.20
N THR A 8 44.19 -29.01 39.45
CA THR A 8 42.83 -28.46 39.78
C THR A 8 42.70 -26.98 39.46
N LEU A 9 43.75 -26.19 39.68
CA LEU A 9 43.74 -24.77 39.30
C LEU A 9 43.72 -24.57 37.78
N THR A 10 44.40 -25.41 36.99
CA THR A 10 44.36 -25.34 35.52
C THR A 10 43.00 -25.74 34.95
N LEU A 11 42.33 -26.73 35.55
CA LEU A 11 40.96 -27.12 35.14
C LEU A 11 39.94 -26.05 35.47
N ILE A 12 40.06 -25.31 36.56
CA ILE A 12 39.18 -24.20 36.91
C ILE A 12 39.37 -23.00 35.94
N PHE A 13 40.63 -22.74 35.53
CA PHE A 13 40.93 -21.66 34.60
C PHE A 13 40.45 -21.93 33.19
N ILE A 14 40.42 -23.16 32.72
CA ILE A 14 39.86 -23.58 31.42
C ILE A 14 38.33 -23.52 31.45
N GLY A 15 37.66 -23.78 32.58
CA GLY A 15 36.21 -23.66 32.74
C GLY A 15 35.67 -22.22 32.64
N ILE A 16 36.47 -21.23 33.01
CA ILE A 16 36.06 -19.80 32.97
C ILE A 16 36.13 -19.22 31.56
N LEU A 17 36.97 -19.77 30.68
CA LEU A 17 37.10 -19.34 29.30
C LEU A 17 35.92 -19.78 28.41
N PHE A 18 35.08 -20.73 28.84
CA PHE A 18 33.88 -21.17 28.12
C PHE A 18 32.57 -20.51 28.56
N CYS A 19 32.59 -19.63 29.57
CA CYS A 19 31.49 -18.70 29.83
C CYS A 19 31.53 -17.51 28.89
N GLY A 20 31.70 -17.74 27.58
CA GLY A 20 31.47 -16.78 26.54
C GLY A 20 29.97 -16.44 26.56
N CYS A 21 29.63 -15.26 27.03
CA CYS A 21 28.31 -14.67 26.81
C CYS A 21 27.92 -14.83 25.34
N GLY A 22 27.13 -15.84 25.04
CA GLY A 22 26.44 -15.95 23.78
C GLY A 22 25.53 -14.75 23.65
N LYS A 23 26.06 -13.62 23.14
CA LYS A 23 25.20 -12.56 22.64
C LYS A 23 24.24 -13.25 21.68
N LYS A 24 22.97 -13.34 22.05
CA LYS A 24 21.90 -13.71 21.14
C LYS A 24 22.11 -12.84 19.91
N GLN A 25 22.55 -13.44 18.82
CA GLN A 25 22.73 -12.72 17.56
C GLN A 25 21.32 -12.29 17.13
N GLU A 26 20.97 -11.05 17.46
CA GLU A 26 19.67 -10.51 17.07
C GLU A 26 19.63 -10.50 15.56
N THR A 27 18.62 -11.17 15.02
CA THR A 27 18.37 -11.12 13.57
C THR A 27 18.13 -9.66 13.17
N PRO A 28 18.84 -9.14 12.15
CA PRO A 28 18.71 -7.74 11.77
C PRO A 28 17.25 -7.40 11.46
N SER A 29 16.83 -6.20 11.86
CA SER A 29 15.49 -5.70 11.54
C SER A 29 15.35 -5.47 10.03
N ASP A 30 14.11 -5.43 9.54
CA ASP A 30 13.85 -5.06 8.14
C ASP A 30 14.44 -3.67 7.81
N LEU A 31 14.45 -2.74 8.76
CA LEU A 31 15.03 -1.41 8.60
C LEU A 31 16.56 -1.46 8.47
N ASP A 32 17.25 -2.31 9.27
CA ASP A 32 18.70 -2.49 9.17
C ASP A 32 19.09 -3.06 7.82
N ILE A 33 18.36 -4.08 7.35
CA ILE A 33 18.56 -4.68 6.03
C ILE A 33 18.40 -3.63 4.92
N ILE A 34 17.38 -2.76 5.02
CA ILE A 34 17.14 -1.67 4.06
C ILE A 34 18.29 -0.66 4.09
N LYS A 35 18.72 -0.22 5.28
CA LYS A 35 19.83 0.72 5.45
C LYS A 35 21.15 0.14 4.94
N GLN A 36 21.46 -1.12 5.27
CA GLN A 36 22.66 -1.81 4.79
C GLN A 36 22.67 -1.96 3.26
N ARG A 37 21.50 -2.23 2.67
CA ARG A 37 21.34 -2.33 1.21
C ARG A 37 21.44 -0.97 0.49
N GLY A 38 21.20 0.14 1.19
CA GLY A 38 21.31 1.50 0.68
C GLY A 38 20.08 2.01 -0.10
N TYR A 39 19.00 1.25 -0.21
CA TYR A 39 17.76 1.67 -0.87
C TYR A 39 16.52 0.96 -0.34
N LEU A 40 15.36 1.63 -0.44
CA LEU A 40 14.03 1.12 -0.11
C LEU A 40 13.36 0.56 -1.37
N ILE A 41 12.74 -0.62 -1.28
CA ILE A 41 11.94 -1.19 -2.38
C ILE A 41 10.46 -0.99 -2.06
N VAL A 42 9.76 -0.22 -2.89
CA VAL A 42 8.36 0.16 -2.66
C VAL A 42 7.46 -0.41 -3.74
N GLY A 43 6.45 -1.16 -3.30
CA GLY A 43 5.37 -1.60 -4.17
C GLY A 43 4.35 -0.47 -4.38
N VAL A 44 4.21 -0.01 -5.62
CA VAL A 44 3.31 1.08 -6.01
C VAL A 44 2.43 0.68 -7.18
N LYS A 45 1.23 1.26 -7.29
CA LYS A 45 0.45 1.18 -8.52
C LYS A 45 1.00 2.14 -9.56
N THR A 46 0.83 1.78 -10.83
CA THR A 46 1.37 2.56 -11.95
C THR A 46 0.30 2.98 -12.96
N ASP A 47 -0.97 2.68 -12.64
CA ASP A 47 -2.15 2.87 -13.49
C ASP A 47 -3.32 3.55 -12.78
N SER A 48 -3.06 4.13 -11.61
CA SER A 48 -4.10 4.67 -10.73
C SER A 48 -3.88 6.16 -10.42
N PRO A 49 -4.08 7.04 -11.42
CA PRO A 49 -4.08 8.48 -11.14
C PRO A 49 -5.17 8.82 -10.10
N PRO A 50 -4.91 9.77 -9.21
CA PRO A 50 -3.73 10.62 -9.05
C PRO A 50 -2.66 10.05 -8.07
N PHE A 51 -2.74 8.76 -7.67
CA PHE A 51 -1.88 8.17 -6.63
C PHE A 51 -0.55 7.64 -7.15
N GLY A 52 -0.59 6.67 -8.08
CA GLY A 52 0.60 6.14 -8.73
C GLY A 52 0.30 5.88 -10.20
N TYR A 53 0.95 6.62 -11.09
CA TYR A 53 0.72 6.51 -12.53
C TYR A 53 1.86 7.13 -13.34
N TYR A 54 1.98 6.72 -14.60
CA TYR A 54 2.89 7.35 -15.54
C TYR A 54 2.25 8.58 -16.17
N ASN A 55 2.89 9.75 -16.05
CA ASN A 55 2.45 10.98 -16.69
C ASN A 55 2.73 10.96 -18.20
N LYS A 56 2.36 12.04 -18.92
CA LYS A 56 2.58 12.17 -20.38
C LYS A 56 4.06 12.06 -20.79
N LYS A 57 4.99 12.38 -19.88
CA LYS A 57 6.44 12.25 -20.09
C LYS A 57 6.98 10.86 -19.69
N LYS A 58 6.11 9.88 -19.44
CA LYS A 58 6.45 8.53 -18.96
C LYS A 58 7.23 8.51 -17.62
N VAL A 59 7.07 9.55 -16.81
CA VAL A 59 7.62 9.62 -15.45
C VAL A 59 6.56 9.10 -14.47
N LEU A 60 6.97 8.23 -13.55
CA LEU A 60 6.11 7.73 -12.47
C LEU A 60 5.89 8.83 -11.43
N VAL A 61 4.65 9.21 -11.21
CA VAL A 61 4.24 10.33 -10.35
C VAL A 61 2.97 10.01 -9.58
N GLY A 62 2.64 10.83 -8.59
CA GLY A 62 1.39 10.77 -7.86
C GLY A 62 1.57 10.84 -6.34
N VAL A 63 0.45 10.87 -5.62
CA VAL A 63 0.43 11.01 -4.15
C VAL A 63 1.22 9.89 -3.47
N ASP A 64 1.03 8.64 -3.88
CA ASP A 64 1.72 7.47 -3.31
C ASP A 64 3.24 7.54 -3.58
N ILE A 65 3.64 8.08 -4.73
CA ILE A 65 5.04 8.23 -5.12
C ILE A 65 5.74 9.29 -4.24
N GLU A 66 5.07 10.43 -4.03
CA GLU A 66 5.61 11.48 -3.13
C GLU A 66 5.75 10.97 -1.68
N ILE A 67 4.74 10.24 -1.18
CA ILE A 67 4.79 9.64 0.16
C ILE A 67 5.95 8.63 0.26
N ALA A 68 6.14 7.80 -0.75
CA ALA A 68 7.24 6.85 -0.79
C ALA A 68 8.61 7.54 -0.77
N ASN A 69 8.76 8.65 -1.52
CA ASN A 69 9.97 9.46 -1.48
C ASN A 69 10.24 10.05 -0.09
N GLU A 70 9.21 10.57 0.59
CA GLU A 70 9.36 11.10 1.95
C GLU A 70 9.83 10.03 2.94
N ILE A 71 9.30 8.81 2.81
CA ILE A 71 9.72 7.68 3.65
C ILE A 71 11.19 7.32 3.38
N ALA A 72 11.60 7.26 2.11
CA ALA A 72 12.99 6.99 1.76
C ALA A 72 13.93 8.09 2.27
N ASN A 73 13.57 9.36 2.09
CA ASN A 73 14.32 10.51 2.59
C ASN A 73 14.51 10.44 4.12
N TYR A 74 13.46 10.08 4.86
CA TYR A 74 13.57 9.91 6.32
C TYR A 74 14.51 8.76 6.70
N ILE A 75 14.41 7.60 6.03
CA ILE A 75 15.23 6.41 6.34
C ILE A 75 16.72 6.67 6.09
N PHE A 76 17.05 7.40 5.02
CA PHE A 76 18.43 7.62 4.58
C PHE A 76 19.02 8.99 4.95
N ASN A 77 18.28 9.83 5.69
CA ASN A 77 18.68 11.16 6.15
C ASN A 77 19.25 12.05 5.06
N ASN A 78 18.72 11.94 3.85
CA ASN A 78 19.20 12.77 2.74
C ASN A 78 18.19 12.91 1.62
N ASP A 79 18.44 13.92 0.80
CA ASP A 79 17.67 14.26 -0.38
C ASP A 79 18.20 13.56 -1.66
N SER A 80 19.02 12.51 -1.53
CA SER A 80 19.64 11.89 -2.69
C SER A 80 18.63 11.08 -3.48
N PRO A 81 18.35 11.43 -4.73
CA PRO A 81 17.58 10.61 -5.64
C PRO A 81 18.35 9.32 -5.92
N GLY A 82 17.78 8.16 -5.63
CA GLY A 82 18.41 6.86 -5.89
C GLY A 82 18.27 5.84 -4.75
N ASN A 83 17.90 6.30 -3.56
CA ASN A 83 17.70 5.42 -2.41
C ASN A 83 16.30 4.76 -2.39
N ILE A 84 15.62 4.71 -3.55
CA ILE A 84 14.31 4.11 -3.72
C ILE A 84 14.22 3.34 -5.03
N LYS A 85 13.63 2.16 -4.98
CA LYS A 85 13.26 1.37 -6.16
C LYS A 85 11.77 1.11 -6.15
N TYR A 86 11.09 1.41 -7.24
CA TYR A 86 9.68 1.16 -7.41
C TYR A 86 9.43 -0.19 -8.10
N VAL A 87 8.53 -0.98 -7.52
CA VAL A 87 8.03 -2.21 -8.10
C VAL A 87 6.55 -2.03 -8.39
N SER A 88 6.16 -2.21 -9.65
CA SER A 88 4.75 -2.16 -10.03
C SER A 88 3.98 -3.31 -9.39
N VAL A 89 2.86 -2.96 -8.77
CA VAL A 89 1.95 -3.93 -8.16
C VAL A 89 0.51 -3.71 -8.62
N THR A 90 -0.26 -4.78 -8.58
CA THR A 90 -1.72 -4.77 -8.74
C THR A 90 -2.38 -5.04 -7.39
N PRO A 91 -3.69 -4.73 -7.24
CA PRO A 91 -4.41 -5.10 -6.01
C PRO A 91 -4.39 -6.61 -5.71
N GLN A 92 -4.26 -7.47 -6.73
CA GLN A 92 -4.24 -8.93 -6.57
C GLN A 92 -2.87 -9.44 -6.09
N ASN A 93 -1.74 -8.88 -6.57
CA ASN A 93 -0.41 -9.41 -6.29
C ASN A 93 0.36 -8.66 -5.18
N ARG A 94 -0.05 -7.44 -4.81
CA ARG A 94 0.70 -6.59 -3.86
C ARG A 94 0.96 -7.25 -2.50
N ILE A 95 -0.04 -7.98 -1.95
CA ILE A 95 0.11 -8.66 -0.65
C ILE A 95 1.13 -9.80 -0.75
N TYR A 96 1.08 -10.58 -1.83
CA TYR A 96 2.07 -11.62 -2.10
C TYR A 96 3.48 -11.01 -2.19
N LYS A 97 3.66 -9.96 -2.99
CA LYS A 97 4.97 -9.30 -3.16
C LYS A 97 5.54 -8.72 -1.86
N LEU A 98 4.68 -8.25 -0.95
CA LEU A 98 5.10 -7.81 0.37
C LEU A 98 5.60 -8.99 1.22
N ASN A 99 4.84 -10.08 1.25
CA ASN A 99 5.15 -11.24 2.09
C ASN A 99 6.32 -12.06 1.55
N SER A 100 6.50 -12.12 0.22
CA SER A 100 7.66 -12.75 -0.44
C SER A 100 8.94 -11.92 -0.38
N LYS A 101 8.90 -10.72 0.24
CA LYS A 101 10.02 -9.77 0.33
C LYS A 101 10.51 -9.21 -1.01
N GLU A 102 9.69 -9.31 -2.06
CA GLU A 102 9.94 -8.60 -3.34
C GLU A 102 9.85 -7.08 -3.16
N VAL A 103 9.08 -6.63 -2.18
CA VAL A 103 9.01 -5.23 -1.74
C VAL A 103 9.12 -5.14 -0.22
N ASP A 104 9.64 -4.02 0.27
CA ASP A 104 9.78 -3.76 1.69
C ASP A 104 8.48 -3.20 2.29
N ILE A 105 7.85 -2.29 1.55
CA ILE A 105 6.60 -1.64 1.92
C ILE A 105 5.66 -1.54 0.72
N LEU A 106 4.37 -1.35 1.00
CA LEU A 106 3.36 -1.02 -0.01
C LEU A 106 2.85 0.41 0.20
N VAL A 107 3.01 1.25 -0.81
CA VAL A 107 2.36 2.55 -0.92
C VAL A 107 1.52 2.51 -2.19
N SER A 108 0.29 1.98 -2.09
CA SER A 108 -0.47 1.53 -3.27
C SER A 108 -1.99 1.64 -3.07
N THR A 109 -2.47 2.79 -2.53
CA THR A 109 -3.87 3.02 -2.15
C THR A 109 -4.42 1.84 -1.34
N MET A 110 -3.68 1.40 -0.31
CA MET A 110 -4.01 0.21 0.45
C MET A 110 -4.98 0.56 1.58
N SER A 111 -6.26 0.23 1.41
CA SER A 111 -7.26 0.42 2.46
C SER A 111 -6.99 -0.49 3.64
N ILE A 112 -7.05 0.09 4.84
CA ILE A 112 -7.03 -0.64 6.11
C ILE A 112 -8.34 -1.41 6.25
N ASN A 113 -8.28 -2.69 6.60
CA ASN A 113 -9.44 -3.47 7.05
C ASN A 113 -9.00 -4.65 7.94
N GLU A 114 -9.93 -5.22 8.69
CA GLU A 114 -9.62 -6.24 9.70
C GLU A 114 -8.95 -7.49 9.09
N LYS A 115 -9.40 -7.96 7.92
CA LYS A 115 -8.75 -9.12 7.27
C LYS A 115 -7.29 -8.85 6.91
N ARG A 116 -6.98 -7.64 6.43
CA ARG A 116 -5.61 -7.25 6.07
C ARG A 116 -4.74 -7.04 7.30
N LYS A 117 -5.29 -6.52 8.41
CA LYS A 117 -4.57 -6.39 9.69
C LYS A 117 -4.11 -7.74 10.28
N LEU A 118 -4.75 -8.85 9.88
CA LEU A 118 -4.31 -10.18 10.31
C LEU A 118 -2.97 -10.60 9.71
N ILE A 119 -2.63 -10.09 8.51
CA ILE A 119 -1.50 -10.57 7.70
C ILE A 119 -0.47 -9.49 7.35
N MET A 120 -0.73 -8.23 7.68
CA MET A 120 0.19 -7.11 7.52
C MET A 120 -0.03 -6.04 8.57
N ASN A 121 0.98 -5.21 8.81
CA ASN A 121 0.87 -4.01 9.62
C ASN A 121 0.55 -2.81 8.73
N PHE A 122 -0.08 -1.79 9.32
CA PHE A 122 -0.42 -0.55 8.68
C PHE A 122 0.12 0.64 9.46
N SER A 123 0.55 1.66 8.74
CA SER A 123 0.81 2.97 9.31
C SER A 123 -0.48 3.67 9.74
N VAL A 124 -0.34 4.83 10.37
CA VAL A 124 -1.43 5.82 10.42
C VAL A 124 -1.88 6.13 8.99
N PRO A 125 -3.19 6.38 8.77
CA PRO A 125 -3.70 6.62 7.42
C PRO A 125 -3.26 7.99 6.89
N TYR A 126 -2.85 8.05 5.61
CA TYR A 126 -2.46 9.28 4.93
C TYR A 126 -3.57 9.88 4.05
N PHE A 127 -4.61 9.10 3.73
CA PHE A 127 -5.69 9.52 2.86
C PHE A 127 -7.02 8.86 3.24
N ALA A 128 -8.14 9.54 2.96
CA ALA A 128 -9.48 8.99 3.08
C ALA A 128 -10.23 9.16 1.77
N ALA A 129 -10.88 8.09 1.30
CA ALA A 129 -11.69 8.03 0.10
C ALA A 129 -13.07 7.46 0.42
N ASN A 130 -13.99 7.54 -0.54
CA ASN A 130 -15.28 6.88 -0.44
C ASN A 130 -15.49 5.98 -1.67
N GLN A 131 -16.03 4.79 -1.48
CA GLN A 131 -16.45 3.97 -2.61
C GLN A 131 -17.71 4.54 -3.25
N LYS A 132 -17.63 4.78 -4.54
CA LYS A 132 -18.73 5.29 -5.37
C LYS A 132 -18.77 4.55 -6.70
N ILE A 133 -19.80 4.80 -7.50
CA ILE A 133 -19.87 4.28 -8.87
C ILE A 133 -19.64 5.40 -9.89
N MET A 134 -18.89 5.07 -10.94
CA MET A 134 -18.77 5.90 -12.15
C MET A 134 -19.63 5.29 -13.25
N ILE A 135 -20.38 6.13 -13.96
CA ILE A 135 -21.30 5.77 -15.06
C ILE A 135 -21.16 6.76 -16.21
N LYS A 136 -21.69 6.40 -17.38
CA LYS A 136 -21.86 7.37 -18.48
C LYS A 136 -22.73 8.54 -18.01
N LYS A 137 -22.44 9.76 -18.43
CA LYS A 137 -23.17 10.96 -18.04
C LYS A 137 -24.65 10.90 -18.40
N THR A 138 -24.98 10.26 -19.53
CA THR A 138 -26.34 10.04 -20.04
C THR A 138 -27.10 8.93 -19.30
N SER A 139 -26.42 8.13 -18.49
CA SER A 139 -27.03 7.01 -17.75
C SER A 139 -27.96 7.49 -16.64
N LYS A 140 -29.11 6.84 -16.49
CA LYS A 140 -30.09 7.07 -15.41
C LYS A 140 -29.81 6.25 -14.15
N ILE A 141 -28.72 5.47 -14.10
CA ILE A 141 -28.35 4.67 -12.94
C ILE A 141 -28.06 5.62 -11.76
N SER A 142 -28.69 5.38 -10.63
CA SER A 142 -28.57 6.21 -9.42
C SER A 142 -27.87 5.51 -8.24
N GLY A 143 -27.60 4.20 -8.35
CA GLY A 143 -26.96 3.45 -7.28
C GLY A 143 -26.72 1.99 -7.60
N LEU A 144 -26.01 1.29 -6.70
CA LEU A 144 -25.63 -0.12 -6.84
C LEU A 144 -26.84 -1.05 -6.93
N GLN A 145 -27.96 -0.75 -6.26
CA GLN A 145 -29.15 -1.60 -6.25
C GLN A 145 -29.71 -1.91 -7.63
N TYR A 146 -29.44 -1.04 -8.61
CA TYR A 146 -29.77 -1.25 -10.01
C TYR A 146 -29.22 -2.59 -10.53
N PHE A 147 -27.99 -2.94 -10.11
CA PHE A 147 -27.26 -4.11 -10.62
C PHE A 147 -27.75 -5.44 -10.08
N ASN A 148 -28.60 -5.47 -9.05
CA ASN A 148 -29.24 -6.71 -8.62
C ASN A 148 -30.20 -7.32 -9.68
N LYS A 149 -30.64 -6.50 -10.63
CA LYS A 149 -31.62 -6.92 -11.66
C LYS A 149 -31.13 -6.65 -13.09
N TYR A 150 -30.32 -5.64 -13.28
CA TYR A 150 -30.00 -5.13 -14.62
C TYR A 150 -28.51 -4.74 -14.73
N GLY A 151 -28.01 -4.81 -15.97
CA GLY A 151 -26.71 -4.27 -16.30
C GLY A 151 -25.52 -5.08 -15.78
N LYS A 152 -24.34 -4.55 -16.08
CA LYS A 152 -23.05 -5.14 -15.70
C LYS A 152 -22.22 -4.12 -14.91
N LEU A 153 -21.64 -4.56 -13.81
CA LEU A 153 -20.83 -3.76 -12.93
C LEU A 153 -19.36 -4.20 -12.98
N ALA A 154 -18.45 -3.31 -13.36
CA ALA A 154 -17.04 -3.58 -13.25
C ALA A 154 -16.53 -3.32 -11.82
N VAL A 155 -15.66 -4.20 -11.35
CA VAL A 155 -14.87 -4.03 -10.12
C VAL A 155 -13.42 -4.41 -10.39
N VAL A 156 -12.48 -3.77 -9.69
CA VAL A 156 -11.09 -4.19 -9.76
C VAL A 156 -10.84 -5.29 -8.73
N LEU A 157 -10.40 -6.46 -9.21
CA LEU A 157 -10.17 -7.63 -8.37
C LEU A 157 -9.09 -7.38 -7.32
N GLY A 158 -9.26 -7.92 -6.11
CA GLY A 158 -8.35 -7.73 -4.96
C GLY A 158 -8.54 -6.39 -4.23
N THR A 159 -9.55 -5.57 -4.62
CA THR A 159 -9.91 -4.33 -3.93
C THR A 159 -11.02 -4.55 -2.89
N THR A 160 -11.23 -3.54 -2.04
CA THR A 160 -12.40 -3.49 -1.14
C THR A 160 -13.70 -3.29 -1.94
N GLY A 161 -13.64 -2.64 -3.11
CA GLY A 161 -14.78 -2.48 -4.01
C GLY A 161 -15.35 -3.81 -4.52
N GLU A 162 -14.50 -4.79 -4.83
CA GLU A 162 -14.95 -6.15 -5.15
C GLU A 162 -15.74 -6.76 -3.98
N LYS A 163 -15.25 -6.59 -2.76
CA LYS A 163 -15.94 -7.10 -1.56
C LYS A 163 -17.27 -6.39 -1.33
N THR A 164 -17.27 -5.06 -1.44
CA THR A 164 -18.47 -4.24 -1.28
C THR A 164 -19.55 -4.62 -2.31
N SER A 165 -19.19 -4.85 -3.57
CA SER A 165 -20.15 -5.26 -4.60
C SER A 165 -20.81 -6.59 -4.26
N LYS A 166 -20.03 -7.60 -3.88
CA LYS A 166 -20.55 -8.93 -3.50
C LYS A 166 -21.49 -8.90 -2.31
N PHE A 167 -21.25 -7.97 -1.37
CA PHE A 167 -22.09 -7.81 -0.20
C PHE A 167 -23.35 -6.98 -0.47
N THR A 168 -23.22 -5.88 -1.22
CA THR A 168 -24.31 -4.91 -1.43
C THR A 168 -25.27 -5.36 -2.55
N VAL A 169 -24.74 -6.03 -3.57
CA VAL A 169 -25.49 -6.46 -4.75
C VAL A 169 -25.12 -7.89 -5.15
N PRO A 170 -25.49 -8.88 -4.32
CA PRO A 170 -25.05 -10.27 -4.50
C PRO A 170 -25.52 -10.91 -5.81
N ASN A 171 -26.60 -10.41 -6.41
CA ASN A 171 -27.16 -10.90 -7.67
C ASN A 171 -26.63 -10.13 -8.90
N ALA A 172 -25.70 -9.18 -8.73
CA ALA A 172 -25.18 -8.39 -9.82
C ALA A 172 -24.32 -9.21 -10.78
N ASN A 173 -24.42 -8.90 -12.06
CA ASN A 173 -23.48 -9.38 -13.07
C ASN A 173 -22.19 -8.58 -12.94
N ILE A 174 -21.23 -9.12 -12.17
CA ILE A 174 -19.96 -8.47 -11.85
C ILE A 174 -18.90 -8.92 -12.85
N ILE A 175 -18.25 -7.93 -13.49
CA ILE A 175 -17.12 -8.15 -14.39
C ILE A 175 -15.84 -7.71 -13.63
N GLY A 176 -14.94 -8.66 -13.40
CA GLY A 176 -13.66 -8.40 -12.74
C GLY A 176 -12.63 -7.85 -13.71
N ALA A 177 -12.05 -6.70 -13.38
CA ALA A 177 -10.92 -6.11 -14.09
C ALA A 177 -9.64 -6.27 -13.27
N LYS A 178 -8.48 -6.34 -13.93
CA LYS A 178 -7.16 -6.39 -13.25
C LYS A 178 -6.73 -5.02 -12.75
N THR A 179 -7.14 -3.96 -13.47
CA THR A 179 -6.72 -2.58 -13.22
C THR A 179 -7.89 -1.62 -13.37
N TYR A 180 -7.75 -0.41 -12.82
CA TYR A 180 -8.75 0.65 -13.01
C TYR A 180 -8.80 1.15 -14.45
N THR A 181 -7.67 1.16 -15.15
CA THR A 181 -7.61 1.48 -16.58
C THR A 181 -8.41 0.46 -17.41
N GLU A 182 -8.29 -0.83 -17.11
CA GLU A 182 -9.09 -1.88 -17.76
C GLU A 182 -10.58 -1.71 -17.46
N ALA A 183 -10.96 -1.52 -16.19
CA ALA A 183 -12.36 -1.27 -15.82
C ALA A 183 -12.93 -0.06 -16.54
N PHE A 184 -12.15 1.02 -16.69
CA PHE A 184 -12.59 2.19 -17.43
C PHE A 184 -12.73 1.94 -18.94
N ASN A 185 -11.85 1.12 -19.53
CA ASN A 185 -12.00 0.71 -20.93
C ASN A 185 -13.27 -0.13 -21.16
N LEU A 186 -13.61 -1.04 -20.23
CA LEU A 186 -14.87 -1.79 -20.28
C LEU A 186 -16.09 -0.84 -20.24
N LEU A 187 -16.05 0.20 -19.42
CA LEU A 187 -17.11 1.23 -19.37
C LEU A 187 -17.17 2.06 -20.65
N LYS A 188 -16.03 2.46 -21.21
CA LYS A 188 -15.96 3.22 -22.47
C LYS A 188 -16.54 2.44 -23.65
N THR A 189 -16.21 1.19 -23.74
CA THR A 189 -16.69 0.30 -24.83
C THR A 189 -18.14 -0.21 -24.63
N GLY A 190 -18.75 0.11 -23.47
CA GLY A 190 -20.13 -0.34 -23.16
C GLY A 190 -20.24 -1.81 -22.79
N GLN A 191 -19.12 -2.47 -22.48
CA GLN A 191 -19.13 -3.84 -21.97
C GLN A 191 -19.64 -3.94 -20.54
N VAL A 192 -19.56 -2.82 -19.79
CA VAL A 192 -20.18 -2.62 -18.47
C VAL A 192 -20.91 -1.28 -18.42
N ASP A 193 -21.84 -1.16 -17.48
CA ASP A 193 -22.67 0.03 -17.31
C ASP A 193 -22.14 0.97 -16.20
N ALA A 194 -21.33 0.43 -15.30
CA ALA A 194 -20.67 1.20 -14.23
C ALA A 194 -19.38 0.56 -13.79
N ILE A 195 -18.57 1.35 -13.06
CA ILE A 195 -17.40 0.90 -12.28
C ILE A 195 -17.65 1.24 -10.81
N LEU A 196 -17.44 0.29 -9.90
CA LEU A 196 -17.37 0.56 -8.48
C LEU A 196 -15.89 0.71 -8.07
N GLY A 197 -15.57 1.80 -7.42
CA GLY A 197 -14.21 2.09 -6.93
C GLY A 197 -14.18 3.32 -6.05
N ASP A 198 -12.99 3.65 -5.59
CA ASP A 198 -12.76 4.81 -4.73
C ASP A 198 -12.90 6.10 -5.54
N ASP A 199 -13.68 7.05 -5.06
CA ASP A 199 -14.07 8.27 -5.78
C ASP A 199 -12.89 9.08 -6.32
N CYS A 200 -11.81 9.17 -5.54
CA CYS A 200 -10.59 9.86 -5.94
C CYS A 200 -9.87 9.18 -7.13
N ILE A 201 -9.87 7.83 -7.19
CA ILE A 201 -9.29 7.10 -8.32
C ILE A 201 -10.21 7.22 -9.54
N LEU A 202 -11.52 7.06 -9.34
CA LEU A 202 -12.50 7.23 -10.42
C LEU A 202 -12.42 8.64 -11.02
N GLN A 203 -12.23 9.68 -10.18
CA GLN A 203 -12.04 11.05 -10.64
C GLN A 203 -10.77 11.20 -11.47
N GLY A 204 -9.68 10.56 -11.08
CA GLY A 204 -8.41 10.58 -11.83
C GLY A 204 -8.49 9.92 -13.21
N LEU A 205 -9.43 9.01 -13.42
CA LEU A 205 -9.70 8.36 -14.71
C LEU A 205 -10.74 9.09 -15.54
N ASN A 206 -11.50 10.03 -14.94
CA ASN A 206 -12.70 10.60 -15.52
C ASN A 206 -12.40 11.49 -16.74
N ASP A 207 -13.35 11.50 -17.65
CA ASP A 207 -13.47 12.48 -18.71
C ASP A 207 -14.90 13.09 -18.73
N LYS A 208 -15.11 14.07 -19.60
CA LYS A 208 -16.38 14.83 -19.69
C LYS A 208 -17.65 13.99 -19.98
N ASN A 209 -17.49 12.74 -20.45
CA ASN A 209 -18.58 11.86 -20.83
C ASN A 209 -19.11 10.99 -19.67
N TYR A 210 -18.43 11.05 -18.51
CA TYR A 210 -18.76 10.22 -17.34
C TYR A 210 -19.07 11.10 -16.13
N ARG A 211 -19.72 10.51 -15.15
CA ARG A 211 -19.98 11.13 -13.85
C ARG A 211 -19.86 10.11 -12.73
N ILE A 212 -19.49 10.58 -11.56
CA ILE A 212 -19.51 9.79 -10.33
C ILE A 212 -20.85 10.04 -9.65
N VAL A 213 -21.56 8.99 -9.28
CA VAL A 213 -22.83 9.09 -8.55
C VAL A 213 -22.52 9.51 -7.11
N ASN A 214 -23.22 10.54 -6.63
CA ASN A 214 -22.99 11.09 -5.29
C ASN A 214 -23.66 10.25 -4.19
N ARG A 215 -23.30 8.95 -4.14
CA ARG A 215 -23.69 8.00 -3.07
C ARG A 215 -22.48 7.18 -2.70
N ALA A 216 -22.06 7.28 -1.44
CA ALA A 216 -20.96 6.49 -0.89
C ALA A 216 -21.49 5.14 -0.37
N TYR A 217 -20.69 4.08 -0.56
CA TYR A 217 -20.99 2.71 -0.12
C TYR A 217 -20.07 2.27 1.02
N SER A 218 -18.87 2.82 1.09
CA SER A 218 -17.97 2.68 2.24
C SER A 218 -17.01 3.86 2.29
N ARG A 219 -16.37 4.05 3.45
CA ARG A 219 -15.24 4.95 3.62
C ARG A 219 -13.97 4.13 3.73
N GLU A 220 -12.97 4.52 2.96
CA GLU A 220 -11.70 3.85 2.84
C GLU A 220 -10.60 4.72 3.44
N TYR A 221 -9.69 4.13 4.23
CA TYR A 221 -8.53 4.81 4.78
C TYR A 221 -7.27 4.17 4.19
N TYR A 222 -6.51 4.92 3.40
CA TYR A 222 -5.25 4.43 2.82
C TYR A 222 -4.10 4.61 3.78
N ALA A 223 -3.32 3.55 3.93
CA ALA A 223 -2.11 3.54 4.73
C ALA A 223 -0.98 2.80 4.03
N VAL A 224 0.23 3.03 4.48
CA VAL A 224 1.40 2.25 4.09
C VAL A 224 1.34 0.91 4.80
N ALA A 225 1.59 -0.18 4.07
CA ALA A 225 1.63 -1.50 4.66
C ALA A 225 3.05 -2.06 4.73
N THR A 226 3.38 -2.72 5.84
CA THR A 226 4.61 -3.47 6.06
C THR A 226 4.27 -4.93 6.39
N ARG A 227 5.26 -5.83 6.31
CA ARG A 227 5.10 -7.22 6.78
C ARG A 227 4.68 -7.26 8.25
N LYS A 228 3.93 -8.29 8.63
CA LYS A 228 3.52 -8.51 10.02
C LYS A 228 4.49 -9.46 10.71
N THR A 229 5.70 -8.99 10.98
CA THR A 229 6.76 -9.72 11.68
C THR A 229 7.36 -8.87 12.80
N ASN A 230 8.04 -9.50 13.76
CA ASN A 230 8.75 -8.76 14.80
C ASN A 230 9.86 -7.88 14.21
N ASN A 231 10.53 -8.33 13.17
CA ASN A 231 11.62 -7.62 12.52
C ASN A 231 11.14 -6.37 11.72
N SER A 232 9.83 -6.28 11.42
CA SER A 232 9.25 -5.14 10.69
C SER A 232 8.82 -3.98 11.59
N LYS A 233 8.94 -4.09 12.92
CA LYS A 233 8.47 -3.07 13.87
C LYS A 233 9.18 -1.73 13.71
N GLU A 234 10.50 -1.75 13.56
CA GLU A 234 11.31 -0.55 13.40
C GLU A 234 11.02 0.15 12.07
N LEU A 235 10.86 -0.63 10.99
CA LEU A 235 10.44 -0.10 9.70
C LEU A 235 9.05 0.55 9.78
N LEU A 236 8.09 -0.10 10.44
CA LEU A 236 6.75 0.49 10.65
C LEU A 236 6.84 1.77 11.47
N ASN A 237 7.69 1.83 12.49
CA ASN A 237 7.88 3.03 13.28
C ASN A 237 8.46 4.17 12.44
N ALA A 238 9.50 3.93 11.64
CA ALA A 238 10.06 4.90 10.71
C ALA A 238 8.99 5.43 9.72
N VAL A 239 8.17 4.55 9.17
CA VAL A 239 7.05 4.92 8.32
C VAL A 239 6.03 5.80 9.07
N ASN A 240 5.64 5.41 10.28
CA ASN A 240 4.70 6.19 11.09
C ASN A 240 5.21 7.59 11.42
N VAL A 241 6.47 7.71 11.85
CA VAL A 241 7.10 9.01 12.10
C VAL A 241 7.02 9.90 10.86
N THR A 242 7.34 9.35 9.69
CA THR A 242 7.27 10.10 8.42
C THR A 242 5.84 10.52 8.10
N ILE A 243 4.87 9.59 8.14
CA ILE A 243 3.47 9.91 7.82
C ILE A 243 2.91 10.96 8.79
N THR A 244 3.16 10.79 10.08
CA THR A 244 2.73 11.77 11.10
C THR A 244 3.34 13.14 10.81
N SER A 245 4.64 13.22 10.53
CA SER A 245 5.31 14.48 10.19
C SER A 245 4.68 15.18 8.98
N ILE A 246 4.41 14.46 7.87
CA ILE A 246 3.78 15.07 6.69
C ILE A 246 2.32 15.47 6.93
N LEU A 247 1.63 14.85 7.88
CA LEU A 247 0.27 15.25 8.30
C LEU A 247 0.32 16.53 9.15
N ASP A 248 1.18 16.57 10.18
CA ASP A 248 1.28 17.65 11.15
C ASP A 248 1.78 18.96 10.54
N ASN A 249 2.79 18.89 9.67
CA ASN A 249 3.33 20.05 8.95
C ASN A 249 2.51 20.42 7.70
N LYS A 250 1.38 19.78 7.49
CA LYS A 250 0.45 19.99 6.35
C LYS A 250 1.07 19.76 4.96
N LYS A 251 2.24 19.11 4.87
CA LYS A 251 2.88 18.77 3.59
C LYS A 251 1.97 17.89 2.72
N ILE A 252 1.16 17.04 3.36
CA ILE A 252 0.15 16.23 2.67
C ILE A 252 -0.83 17.08 1.85
N ASN A 253 -1.17 18.30 2.31
CA ASN A 253 -2.08 19.18 1.58
C ASN A 253 -1.42 19.74 0.32
N LEU A 254 -0.11 20.03 0.36
CA LEU A 254 0.66 20.45 -0.81
C LEU A 254 0.74 19.32 -1.84
N ILE A 255 1.00 18.08 -1.38
CA ILE A 255 1.00 16.88 -2.22
C ILE A 255 -0.38 16.70 -2.87
N LYS A 256 -1.46 16.73 -2.09
CA LYS A 256 -2.83 16.62 -2.59
C LYS A 256 -3.14 17.70 -3.63
N LYS A 257 -2.83 18.98 -3.34
CA LYS A 257 -3.06 20.09 -4.25
C LYS A 257 -2.36 19.91 -5.60
N ARG A 258 -1.20 19.26 -5.63
CA ARG A 258 -0.43 19.01 -6.85
C ARG A 258 -1.09 17.99 -7.78
N TYR A 259 -1.76 16.98 -7.23
CA TYR A 259 -2.29 15.84 -7.97
C TYR A 259 -3.81 15.73 -7.99
N LEU A 260 -4.46 16.17 -6.93
CA LEU A 260 -5.91 16.15 -6.80
C LEU A 260 -6.45 17.48 -7.32
N LEU A 261 -7.13 17.42 -8.44
CA LEU A 261 -7.87 18.57 -8.97
C LEU A 261 -9.02 18.87 -8.00
N TYR A 262 -8.88 19.92 -7.23
CA TYR A 262 -9.95 20.53 -6.46
C TYR A 262 -10.51 21.72 -7.24
#